data_4a1306470d1e38b715aa4ced766c3084
#
_entry.id   4a1306470d1e38b715aa4ced766c3084
#
_cell.length_a   1.000
_cell.length_b   1.000
_cell.length_c   1.000
_cell.angle_alpha   90.00
_cell.angle_beta   90.00
_cell.angle_gamma   90.00
#
_symmetry.space_group_name_H-M   'P 1'
#
loop_
_entity.id
_entity.type
_entity.pdbx_description
1 polymer ?
#
loop_
_entity_poly.entity_id
_entity_poly.type
_entity_poly.pdbx_seq_one_letter_code
_entity_poly.pdbx_strand_id
1 'polypeptide(L)'
;MTSDHIENLPLPSLQVLKAKGIPINVLERLIENTSGLLTEIRIDGISHNEINNKRIIQAIYQYCPNLKYLKIVFRYSNILELKNLLINCNFLCGLFILINNMEDVFDIDYLFEILAKSSPINLFKFKFKFRYRPVKLEFLKSFFDNWKGRHPMYLHFIKKLENNIDDLIDLIEEYKTNGVIKKFNNGLDCKDFEWI
;
A
#
# COMPACT_ATOMS: atom_id res chain seq x y z
N MET A 1 -16.82 20.05 17.50
CA MET A 1 -17.37 18.69 17.40
C MET A 1 -16.48 17.81 18.25
N THR A 2 -17.00 17.25 19.31
CA THR A 2 -16.24 16.34 20.18
C THR A 2 -16.08 14.99 19.48
N SER A 3 -14.98 14.30 19.72
CA SER A 3 -14.62 12.99 19.14
C SER A 3 -15.76 11.97 19.21
N ASP A 4 -16.52 12.00 20.28
CA ASP A 4 -17.57 11.01 20.63
C ASP A 4 -18.74 10.96 19.65
N HIS A 5 -19.02 12.06 18.93
CA HIS A 5 -20.12 12.08 17.95
C HIS A 5 -19.77 11.43 16.60
N ILE A 6 -18.47 11.36 16.28
CA ILE A 6 -18.01 10.76 15.02
C ILE A 6 -17.94 9.23 15.14
N GLU A 7 -17.62 8.74 16.33
CA GLU A 7 -17.39 7.31 16.60
C GLU A 7 -18.62 6.42 16.40
N ASN A 8 -19.82 6.96 16.55
CA ASN A 8 -21.07 6.20 16.48
C ASN A 8 -21.95 6.56 15.27
N LEU A 9 -21.37 7.26 14.27
CA LEU A 9 -22.14 7.62 13.07
C LEU A 9 -22.27 6.40 12.15
N PRO A 10 -23.46 5.90 11.89
CA PRO A 10 -23.65 4.90 10.85
C PRO A 10 -23.39 5.56 9.49
N LEU A 11 -22.47 5.00 8.72
CA LEU A 11 -22.07 5.49 7.41
C LEU A 11 -22.33 4.44 6.31
N PRO A 12 -23.60 3.95 6.19
CA PRO A 12 -23.89 2.80 5.36
C PRO A 12 -23.69 3.04 3.85
N SER A 13 -23.52 4.28 3.43
CA SER A 13 -23.33 4.64 2.00
C SER A 13 -21.92 5.14 1.69
N LEU A 14 -20.99 5.13 2.66
CA LEU A 14 -19.65 5.65 2.46
C LEU A 14 -18.82 4.67 1.59
N GLN A 15 -18.37 5.15 0.44
CA GLN A 15 -17.52 4.38 -0.48
C GLN A 15 -16.07 4.83 -0.48
N VAL A 16 -15.80 6.08 -0.10
CA VAL A 16 -14.45 6.67 -0.11
C VAL A 16 -14.16 7.31 1.24
N LEU A 17 -13.15 6.80 1.92
CA LEU A 17 -12.66 7.34 3.19
C LEU A 17 -11.28 7.99 3.00
N LYS A 18 -11.23 9.33 3.15
CA LYS A 18 -9.98 10.09 3.17
C LYS A 18 -9.78 10.66 4.56
N ALA A 19 -8.75 10.19 5.26
CA ALA A 19 -8.46 10.56 6.63
C ALA A 19 -7.07 11.17 6.77
N LYS A 20 -6.98 12.30 7.47
CA LYS A 20 -5.71 12.96 7.78
C LYS A 20 -5.70 13.41 9.24
N GLY A 21 -4.75 12.88 10.03
CA GLY A 21 -4.59 13.27 11.43
C GLY A 21 -5.72 12.81 12.35
N ILE A 22 -6.53 11.84 11.94
CA ILE A 22 -7.62 11.26 12.75
C ILE A 22 -7.04 10.15 13.65
N PRO A 23 -7.37 10.11 14.96
CA PRO A 23 -6.93 9.02 15.84
C PRO A 23 -7.36 7.65 15.34
N ILE A 24 -6.52 6.64 15.55
CA ILE A 24 -6.74 5.28 15.01
C ILE A 24 -8.02 4.64 15.54
N ASN A 25 -8.32 4.78 16.81
CA ASN A 25 -9.56 4.25 17.40
C ASN A 25 -10.82 4.81 16.73
N VAL A 26 -10.79 6.08 16.33
CA VAL A 26 -11.89 6.71 15.58
C VAL A 26 -11.97 6.14 14.16
N LEU A 27 -10.82 5.98 13.51
CA LEU A 27 -10.77 5.39 12.16
C LEU A 27 -11.26 3.95 12.12
N GLU A 28 -10.88 3.11 13.10
CA GLU A 28 -11.39 1.74 13.20
C GLU A 28 -12.91 1.72 13.25
N ARG A 29 -13.51 2.47 14.17
CA ARG A 29 -14.97 2.53 14.30
C ARG A 29 -15.66 3.06 13.05
N LEU A 30 -15.07 4.08 12.40
CA LEU A 30 -15.60 4.57 11.13
C LEU A 30 -15.61 3.47 10.05
N ILE A 31 -14.54 2.68 9.96
CA ILE A 31 -14.44 1.56 9.02
C ILE A 31 -15.46 0.49 9.35
N GLU A 32 -15.57 0.10 10.60
CA GLU A 32 -16.58 -0.87 11.09
C GLU A 32 -18.01 -0.45 10.73
N ASN A 33 -18.31 0.84 10.83
CA ASN A 33 -19.65 1.38 10.61
C ASN A 33 -20.04 1.59 9.12
N THR A 34 -19.17 1.23 8.17
CA THR A 34 -19.42 1.44 6.73
C THR A 34 -20.15 0.30 6.04
N SER A 35 -20.55 -0.74 6.76
CA SER A 35 -21.27 -1.91 6.20
C SER A 35 -20.56 -2.59 5.01
N GLY A 36 -19.23 -2.49 4.95
CA GLY A 36 -18.41 -3.13 3.91
C GLY A 36 -18.44 -2.45 2.52
N LEU A 37 -19.03 -1.28 2.38
CA LEU A 37 -19.16 -0.59 1.10
C LEU A 37 -17.94 0.27 0.70
N LEU A 38 -16.92 0.37 1.56
CA LEU A 38 -15.69 1.10 1.23
C LEU A 38 -14.97 0.45 0.05
N THR A 39 -14.77 1.26 -0.99
CA THR A 39 -13.99 0.90 -2.18
C THR A 39 -12.63 1.58 -2.22
N GLU A 40 -12.47 2.68 -1.47
CA GLU A 40 -11.23 3.43 -1.40
C GLU A 40 -10.97 3.93 0.03
N ILE A 41 -9.75 3.69 0.52
CA ILE A 41 -9.26 4.21 1.80
C ILE A 41 -7.92 4.92 1.57
N ARG A 42 -7.82 6.18 2.03
CA ARG A 42 -6.59 6.96 2.04
C ARG A 42 -6.33 7.48 3.44
N ILE A 43 -5.25 7.02 4.07
CA ILE A 43 -4.85 7.44 5.41
C ILE A 43 -3.52 8.20 5.32
N ASP A 44 -3.57 9.48 5.68
CA ASP A 44 -2.42 10.39 5.62
C ASP A 44 -2.09 11.00 7.00
N GLY A 45 -0.80 11.29 7.21
CA GLY A 45 -0.34 12.15 8.31
C GLY A 45 -0.49 11.57 9.72
N ILE A 46 -0.68 10.26 9.85
CA ILE A 46 -0.78 9.61 11.14
C ILE A 46 0.53 8.88 11.43
N SER A 47 1.19 9.24 12.53
CA SER A 47 2.28 8.45 13.08
C SER A 47 1.68 7.27 13.82
N HIS A 48 1.72 6.10 13.22
CA HIS A 48 1.25 4.88 13.86
C HIS A 48 2.39 4.24 14.65
N ASN A 49 2.16 3.92 15.93
CA ASN A 49 2.97 2.90 16.58
C ASN A 49 2.61 1.52 16.01
N GLU A 50 3.34 0.49 16.38
CA GLU A 50 3.14 -0.88 15.90
C GLU A 50 1.72 -1.39 16.15
N ILE A 51 1.21 -1.22 17.36
CA ILE A 51 -0.11 -1.68 17.78
C ILE A 51 -1.21 -1.00 16.94
N ASN A 52 -1.14 0.31 16.81
CA ASN A 52 -2.12 1.06 16.02
C ASN A 52 -2.06 0.74 14.53
N ASN A 53 -0.85 0.48 14.01
CA ASN A 53 -0.69 0.05 12.63
C ASN A 53 -1.31 -1.33 12.39
N LYS A 54 -1.10 -2.26 13.31
CA LYS A 54 -1.75 -3.58 13.29
C LYS A 54 -3.27 -3.46 13.29
N ARG A 55 -3.83 -2.73 14.25
CA ARG A 55 -5.28 -2.56 14.42
C ARG A 55 -5.95 -2.02 13.17
N ILE A 56 -5.41 -0.96 12.57
CA ILE A 56 -6.02 -0.38 11.37
C ILE A 56 -5.96 -1.32 10.17
N ILE A 57 -4.87 -2.08 9.99
CA ILE A 57 -4.77 -3.07 8.92
C ILE A 57 -5.81 -4.18 9.13
N GLN A 58 -5.98 -4.64 10.37
CA GLN A 58 -6.97 -5.64 10.73
C GLN A 58 -8.40 -5.16 10.45
N ALA A 59 -8.76 -3.94 10.90
CA ALA A 59 -10.07 -3.36 10.62
C ALA A 59 -10.34 -3.29 9.10
N ILE A 60 -9.36 -2.91 8.30
CA ILE A 60 -9.51 -2.82 6.85
C ILE A 60 -9.87 -4.18 6.24
N TYR A 61 -9.09 -5.24 6.52
CA TYR A 61 -9.38 -6.53 5.87
C TYR A 61 -10.60 -7.26 6.45
N GLN A 62 -11.00 -6.94 7.67
CA GLN A 62 -12.20 -7.51 8.29
C GLN A 62 -13.49 -6.87 7.79
N TYR A 63 -13.48 -5.56 7.60
CA TYR A 63 -14.71 -4.80 7.33
C TYR A 63 -14.81 -4.21 5.91
N CYS A 64 -13.76 -4.32 5.07
CA CYS A 64 -13.76 -3.73 3.72
C CYS A 64 -13.54 -4.77 2.61
N PRO A 65 -14.42 -5.76 2.43
CA PRO A 65 -14.23 -6.81 1.42
C PRO A 65 -14.23 -6.27 -0.02
N ASN A 66 -14.87 -5.13 -0.26
CA ASN A 66 -14.98 -4.50 -1.57
C ASN A 66 -13.89 -3.48 -1.89
N LEU A 67 -12.83 -3.42 -1.07
CA LEU A 67 -11.77 -2.44 -1.21
C LEU A 67 -10.99 -2.62 -2.52
N LYS A 68 -10.93 -1.53 -3.33
CA LYS A 68 -10.20 -1.47 -4.60
C LYS A 68 -8.89 -0.70 -4.50
N TYR A 69 -8.86 0.32 -3.64
CA TYR A 69 -7.71 1.22 -3.53
C TYR A 69 -7.39 1.52 -2.08
N LEU A 70 -6.12 1.30 -1.70
CA LEU A 70 -5.64 1.52 -0.34
C LEU A 70 -4.37 2.38 -0.35
N LYS A 71 -4.39 3.47 0.44
CA LYS A 71 -3.21 4.23 0.84
C LYS A 71 -3.06 4.15 2.35
N ILE A 72 -1.93 3.62 2.81
CA ILE A 72 -1.69 3.38 4.24
C ILE A 72 -0.23 3.57 4.62
N VAL A 73 0.01 4.00 5.86
CA VAL A 73 1.33 3.89 6.50
C VAL A 73 1.52 2.44 6.94
N PHE A 74 2.70 1.89 6.67
CA PHE A 74 3.04 0.51 6.98
C PHE A 74 4.30 0.42 7.84
N ARG A 75 4.24 -0.41 8.86
CA ARG A 75 5.39 -0.82 9.69
C ARG A 75 5.73 -2.28 9.39
N TYR A 76 7.00 -2.56 9.24
CA TYR A 76 7.47 -3.91 8.90
C TYR A 76 7.13 -4.97 9.95
N SER A 77 7.11 -4.60 11.23
CA SER A 77 6.67 -5.49 12.32
C SER A 77 5.27 -6.10 12.09
N ASN A 78 4.45 -5.47 11.24
CA ASN A 78 3.12 -5.94 10.88
C ASN A 78 3.06 -6.59 9.48
N ILE A 79 4.16 -7.17 9.01
CA ILE A 79 4.23 -7.80 7.67
C ILE A 79 3.22 -8.92 7.46
N LEU A 80 2.91 -9.68 8.51
CA LEU A 80 1.90 -10.74 8.46
C LEU A 80 0.48 -10.18 8.30
N GLU A 81 0.19 -9.02 8.90
CA GLU A 81 -1.09 -8.36 8.71
C GLU A 81 -1.25 -7.81 7.29
N LEU A 82 -0.16 -7.34 6.67
CA LEU A 82 -0.18 -6.99 5.25
C LEU A 82 -0.50 -8.21 4.38
N LYS A 83 0.10 -9.36 4.68
CA LYS A 83 -0.21 -10.62 3.99
C LYS A 83 -1.70 -10.97 4.12
N ASN A 84 -2.25 -10.89 5.34
CA ASN A 84 -3.68 -11.14 5.58
C ASN A 84 -4.58 -10.16 4.81
N LEU A 85 -4.22 -8.88 4.74
CA LEU A 85 -4.93 -7.86 3.97
C LEU A 85 -4.95 -8.22 2.49
N LEU A 86 -3.82 -8.61 1.91
CA LEU A 86 -3.72 -9.00 0.50
C LEU A 86 -4.57 -10.22 0.17
N ILE A 87 -4.65 -11.19 1.08
CA ILE A 87 -5.44 -12.41 0.90
C ILE A 87 -6.95 -12.12 1.01
N ASN A 88 -7.36 -11.23 1.90
CA ASN A 88 -8.78 -10.98 2.18
C ASN A 88 -9.40 -9.88 1.29
N CYS A 89 -8.61 -8.91 0.82
CA CYS A 89 -9.11 -7.84 -0.06
C CYS A 89 -9.00 -8.23 -1.53
N ASN A 90 -9.83 -9.17 -1.99
CA ASN A 90 -9.74 -9.78 -3.32
C ASN A 90 -9.99 -8.82 -4.50
N PHE A 91 -10.64 -7.69 -4.26
CA PHE A 91 -10.90 -6.66 -5.28
C PHE A 91 -9.84 -5.56 -5.32
N LEU A 92 -8.78 -5.67 -4.50
CA LEU A 92 -7.74 -4.65 -4.45
C LEU A 92 -7.02 -4.54 -5.80
N CYS A 93 -7.05 -3.34 -6.40
CA CYS A 93 -6.43 -3.01 -7.68
C CYS A 93 -5.20 -2.12 -7.53
N GLY A 94 -5.17 -1.29 -6.47
CA GLY A 94 -4.09 -0.35 -6.22
C GLY A 94 -3.72 -0.25 -4.74
N LEU A 95 -2.40 -0.26 -4.49
CA LEU A 95 -1.83 -0.22 -3.15
C LEU A 95 -0.73 0.84 -3.07
N PHE A 96 -0.93 1.86 -2.22
CA PHE A 96 0.06 2.85 -1.89
C PHE A 96 0.56 2.63 -0.45
N ILE A 97 1.79 2.21 -0.32
CA ILE A 97 2.44 1.96 0.97
C ILE A 97 3.42 3.08 1.30
N LEU A 98 3.19 3.77 2.41
CA LEU A 98 4.15 4.68 3.02
C LEU A 98 4.94 3.89 4.07
N ILE A 99 6.18 3.60 3.77
CA ILE A 99 7.04 2.76 4.61
C ILE A 99 7.81 3.66 5.58
N ASN A 100 7.51 3.51 6.86
CA ASN A 100 8.24 4.16 7.93
C ASN A 100 9.16 3.13 8.61
N ASN A 101 10.43 3.11 8.19
CA ASN A 101 11.40 2.09 8.59
C ASN A 101 12.52 2.62 9.50
N MET A 102 12.18 3.59 10.40
CA MET A 102 13.20 4.19 11.28
C MET A 102 13.77 3.24 12.33
N GLU A 103 12.95 2.35 12.86
CA GLU A 103 13.26 1.63 14.10
C GLU A 103 13.56 0.14 13.91
N ASP A 104 13.20 -0.45 12.75
CA ASP A 104 13.27 -1.89 12.54
C ASP A 104 14.31 -2.27 11.48
N VAL A 105 14.88 -3.46 11.61
CA VAL A 105 15.60 -4.12 10.51
C VAL A 105 14.57 -4.43 9.43
N PHE A 106 14.48 -3.56 8.45
CA PHE A 106 13.50 -3.67 7.39
C PHE A 106 14.01 -4.59 6.28
N ASP A 107 13.42 -5.76 6.16
CA ASP A 107 13.66 -6.69 5.06
C ASP A 107 12.76 -6.35 3.87
N ILE A 108 13.31 -5.62 2.90
CA ILE A 108 12.60 -5.21 1.69
C ILE A 108 12.31 -6.41 0.78
N ASP A 109 13.22 -7.39 0.75
CA ASP A 109 13.07 -8.57 -0.10
C ASP A 109 11.86 -9.39 0.34
N TYR A 110 11.73 -9.62 1.63
CA TYR A 110 10.57 -10.31 2.19
C TYR A 110 9.25 -9.54 1.98
N LEU A 111 9.27 -8.19 2.03
CA LEU A 111 8.09 -7.40 1.67
C LEU A 111 7.70 -7.64 0.21
N PHE A 112 8.64 -7.59 -0.72
CA PHE A 112 8.38 -7.80 -2.13
C PHE A 112 7.96 -9.24 -2.44
N GLU A 113 8.52 -10.22 -1.74
CA GLU A 113 8.09 -11.62 -1.81
C GLU A 113 6.62 -11.77 -1.41
N ILE A 114 6.20 -11.18 -0.30
CA ILE A 114 4.78 -11.20 0.14
C ILE A 114 3.89 -10.52 -0.89
N LEU A 115 4.29 -9.35 -1.41
CA LEU A 115 3.53 -8.65 -2.45
C LEU A 115 3.39 -9.50 -3.70
N ALA A 116 4.44 -10.18 -4.14
CA ALA A 116 4.38 -11.02 -5.33
C ALA A 116 3.51 -12.27 -5.11
N LYS A 117 3.64 -12.95 -3.96
CA LYS A 117 2.99 -14.24 -3.71
C LYS A 117 1.57 -14.15 -3.16
N SER A 118 1.25 -13.08 -2.41
CA SER A 118 -0.03 -12.97 -1.69
C SER A 118 -1.01 -11.95 -2.29
N SER A 119 -0.58 -11.15 -3.25
CA SER A 119 -1.46 -10.14 -3.87
C SER A 119 -2.60 -10.79 -4.66
N PRO A 120 -3.83 -10.24 -4.58
CA PRO A 120 -4.93 -10.69 -5.42
C PRO A 120 -4.63 -10.46 -6.90
N ILE A 121 -5.29 -11.22 -7.77
CA ILE A 121 -5.07 -11.18 -9.22
C ILE A 121 -5.29 -9.78 -9.82
N ASN A 122 -6.18 -9.01 -9.23
CA ASN A 122 -6.55 -7.67 -9.67
C ASN A 122 -5.55 -6.57 -9.22
N LEU A 123 -4.63 -6.86 -8.30
CA LEU A 123 -3.68 -5.87 -7.83
C LEU A 123 -2.53 -5.74 -8.83
N PHE A 124 -2.42 -4.57 -9.44
CA PHE A 124 -1.37 -4.26 -10.41
C PHE A 124 -0.83 -2.83 -10.31
N LYS A 125 -1.42 -1.99 -9.47
CA LYS A 125 -0.95 -0.61 -9.26
C LYS A 125 -0.25 -0.52 -7.91
N PHE A 126 1.05 -0.23 -7.95
CA PHE A 126 1.86 -0.07 -6.75
C PHE A 126 2.46 1.32 -6.67
N LYS A 127 2.36 1.93 -5.49
CA LYS A 127 3.06 3.13 -5.15
C LYS A 127 3.78 2.96 -3.82
N PHE A 128 5.08 3.18 -3.82
CA PHE A 128 5.92 3.04 -2.64
C PHE A 128 6.57 4.37 -2.28
N LYS A 129 6.50 4.73 -1.00
CA LYS A 129 7.25 5.84 -0.44
C LYS A 129 8.11 5.31 0.70
N PHE A 130 9.39 5.12 0.44
CA PHE A 130 10.38 4.75 1.44
C PHE A 130 10.90 6.02 2.12
N ARG A 131 10.86 6.08 3.45
CA ARG A 131 11.23 7.30 4.17
C ARG A 131 12.73 7.45 4.37
N TYR A 132 13.47 6.35 4.62
CA TYR A 132 14.85 6.40 5.07
C TYR A 132 15.84 5.61 4.24
N ARG A 133 15.52 4.43 3.80
CA ARG A 133 16.42 3.56 3.04
C ARG A 133 16.00 3.45 1.59
N PRO A 134 16.93 3.59 0.68
CA PRO A 134 16.67 3.31 -0.72
C PRO A 134 16.51 1.80 -0.97
N VAL A 135 15.89 1.48 -2.07
CA VAL A 135 15.69 0.10 -2.51
C VAL A 135 16.84 -0.29 -3.43
N LYS A 136 17.47 -1.41 -3.17
CA LYS A 136 18.51 -1.96 -4.04
C LYS A 136 17.89 -2.61 -5.28
N LEU A 137 18.58 -2.54 -6.42
CA LEU A 137 18.11 -3.10 -7.69
C LEU A 137 17.89 -4.62 -7.62
N GLU A 138 18.72 -5.34 -6.86
CA GLU A 138 18.56 -6.79 -6.68
C GLU A 138 17.18 -7.18 -6.12
N PHE A 139 16.65 -6.40 -5.18
CA PHE A 139 15.32 -6.65 -4.61
C PHE A 139 14.20 -6.34 -5.60
N LEU A 140 14.37 -5.29 -6.42
CA LEU A 140 13.43 -4.97 -7.49
C LEU A 140 13.41 -6.08 -8.54
N LYS A 141 14.59 -6.58 -8.92
CA LYS A 141 14.72 -7.69 -9.87
C LYS A 141 13.98 -8.93 -9.36
N SER A 142 14.23 -9.32 -8.11
CA SER A 142 13.53 -10.42 -7.45
C SER A 142 12.01 -10.23 -7.44
N PHE A 143 11.53 -9.02 -7.13
CA PHE A 143 10.10 -8.70 -7.17
C PHE A 143 9.51 -8.85 -8.56
N PHE A 144 10.17 -8.33 -9.59
CA PHE A 144 9.71 -8.40 -10.98
C PHE A 144 9.72 -9.84 -11.50
N ASP A 145 10.75 -10.62 -11.17
CA ASP A 145 10.82 -12.04 -11.54
C ASP A 145 9.67 -12.84 -10.94
N ASN A 146 9.34 -12.59 -9.67
CA ASN A 146 8.21 -13.22 -8.99
C ASN A 146 6.84 -12.70 -9.47
N TRP A 147 6.80 -11.58 -10.23
CA TRP A 147 5.55 -11.01 -10.79
C TRP A 147 5.24 -11.51 -12.20
N LYS A 148 6.16 -12.22 -12.85
CA LYS A 148 5.97 -12.77 -14.21
C LYS A 148 4.70 -13.60 -14.31
N GLY A 149 3.99 -13.48 -15.43
CA GLY A 149 2.73 -14.21 -15.66
C GLY A 149 1.49 -13.57 -15.01
N ARG A 150 1.64 -12.44 -14.34
CA ARG A 150 0.53 -11.64 -13.78
C ARG A 150 0.19 -10.45 -14.67
N HIS A 151 -0.85 -9.72 -14.31
CA HIS A 151 -1.18 -8.45 -14.98
C HIS A 151 0.01 -7.48 -14.92
N PRO A 152 0.41 -6.86 -16.03
CA PRO A 152 1.52 -5.91 -16.06
C PRO A 152 1.33 -4.76 -15.06
N MET A 153 2.35 -4.50 -14.25
CA MET A 153 2.22 -3.55 -13.14
C MET A 153 2.41 -2.09 -13.56
N TYR A 154 1.72 -1.21 -12.86
CA TYR A 154 1.97 0.22 -12.80
C TYR A 154 2.73 0.49 -11.52
N LEU A 155 3.97 0.94 -11.63
CA LEU A 155 4.89 1.07 -10.51
C LEU A 155 5.34 2.52 -10.34
N HIS A 156 5.22 3.04 -9.14
CA HIS A 156 5.68 4.39 -8.80
C HIS A 156 6.48 4.38 -7.50
N PHE A 157 7.73 4.85 -7.57
CA PHE A 157 8.55 5.12 -6.39
C PHE A 157 8.62 6.62 -6.11
N ILE A 158 8.29 7.00 -4.89
CA ILE A 158 8.45 8.37 -4.38
C ILE A 158 9.70 8.39 -3.52
N LYS A 159 10.82 8.61 -4.07
CA LYS A 159 12.14 8.96 -3.54
C LYS A 159 13.23 8.35 -4.39
N LYS A 160 14.40 8.98 -4.39
CA LYS A 160 15.59 8.44 -5.09
C LYS A 160 15.87 7.00 -4.64
N LEU A 161 15.97 6.12 -5.60
CA LEU A 161 16.63 4.84 -5.45
C LEU A 161 18.15 5.09 -5.33
N GLU A 162 18.86 4.30 -4.56
CA GLU A 162 20.28 4.56 -4.19
C GLU A 162 21.26 4.41 -5.35
N ASN A 163 20.85 3.79 -6.42
CA ASN A 163 21.73 3.32 -7.47
C ASN A 163 21.85 4.34 -8.60
N ASN A 164 22.86 4.11 -9.42
CA ASN A 164 22.99 4.77 -10.69
C ASN A 164 21.62 4.76 -11.41
N ILE A 165 21.16 5.93 -11.78
CA ILE A 165 19.86 6.08 -12.43
C ILE A 165 19.81 5.26 -13.73
N ASP A 166 20.94 5.11 -14.38
CA ASP A 166 21.06 4.37 -15.64
C ASP A 166 20.78 2.88 -15.43
N ASP A 167 21.36 2.25 -14.41
CA ASP A 167 21.12 0.84 -14.08
C ASP A 167 19.63 0.56 -13.75
N LEU A 168 18.96 1.51 -13.11
CA LEU A 168 17.54 1.41 -12.83
C LEU A 168 16.72 1.51 -14.12
N ILE A 169 17.07 2.45 -15.00
CA ILE A 169 16.36 2.63 -16.28
C ILE A 169 16.51 1.36 -17.11
N ASP A 170 17.72 0.81 -17.21
CA ASP A 170 17.99 -0.42 -17.95
C ASP A 170 17.16 -1.59 -17.40
N LEU A 171 17.13 -1.76 -16.08
CA LEU A 171 16.30 -2.78 -15.43
C LEU A 171 14.81 -2.59 -15.76
N ILE A 172 14.31 -1.38 -15.66
CA ILE A 172 12.89 -1.08 -15.94
C ILE A 172 12.54 -1.35 -17.41
N GLU A 173 13.40 -0.96 -18.35
CA GLU A 173 13.16 -1.18 -19.78
C GLU A 173 13.20 -2.68 -20.14
N GLU A 174 14.09 -3.47 -19.50
CA GLU A 174 14.08 -4.93 -19.62
C GLU A 174 12.71 -5.51 -19.23
N TYR A 175 12.19 -5.12 -18.06
CA TYR A 175 10.91 -5.67 -17.57
C TYR A 175 9.67 -5.07 -18.23
N LYS A 176 9.76 -3.89 -18.85
CA LYS A 176 8.74 -3.38 -19.77
C LYS A 176 8.67 -4.22 -21.05
N THR A 177 9.84 -4.51 -21.62
CA THR A 177 9.93 -5.35 -22.84
C THR A 177 9.38 -6.74 -22.58
N ASN A 178 9.64 -7.30 -21.41
CA ASN A 178 9.13 -8.60 -20.98
C ASN A 178 7.65 -8.58 -20.53
N GLY A 179 6.97 -7.43 -20.61
CA GLY A 179 5.56 -7.31 -20.29
C GLY A 179 5.21 -7.39 -18.79
N VAL A 180 6.19 -7.28 -17.91
CA VAL A 180 6.00 -7.29 -16.43
C VAL A 180 5.60 -5.90 -15.93
N ILE A 181 6.20 -4.86 -16.49
CA ILE A 181 5.91 -3.46 -16.16
C ILE A 181 5.23 -2.80 -17.35
N LYS A 182 4.08 -2.18 -17.13
CA LYS A 182 3.37 -1.37 -18.13
C LYS A 182 3.73 0.11 -18.03
N LYS A 183 3.86 0.62 -16.80
CA LYS A 183 4.19 2.03 -16.54
C LYS A 183 5.08 2.13 -15.32
N PHE A 184 6.13 2.93 -15.44
CA PHE A 184 7.04 3.25 -14.34
C PHE A 184 7.12 4.77 -14.15
N ASN A 185 7.11 5.20 -12.89
CA ASN A 185 7.38 6.58 -12.51
C ASN A 185 8.33 6.60 -11.30
N ASN A 186 9.38 7.40 -11.40
CA ASN A 186 10.34 7.65 -10.32
C ASN A 186 10.43 9.18 -10.12
N GLY A 187 9.42 9.75 -9.49
CA GLY A 187 9.32 11.19 -9.31
C GLY A 187 9.01 11.60 -7.88
N LEU A 188 9.48 12.80 -7.52
CA LEU A 188 9.11 13.46 -6.26
C LEU A 188 7.66 13.96 -6.27
N ASP A 189 7.00 13.86 -7.41
CA ASP A 189 5.65 14.36 -7.59
C ASP A 189 4.67 13.54 -6.77
N CYS A 190 4.32 14.11 -5.62
CA CYS A 190 3.37 13.53 -4.65
C CYS A 190 1.92 13.70 -5.09
N LYS A 191 1.65 14.00 -6.37
CA LYS A 191 0.28 13.92 -6.84
C LYS A 191 -0.22 12.53 -6.52
N ASP A 192 -1.32 12.48 -5.79
CA ASP A 192 -1.99 11.22 -5.52
C ASP A 192 -2.08 10.43 -6.84
N PHE A 193 -1.84 9.15 -6.78
CA PHE A 193 -2.15 8.28 -7.90
C PHE A 193 -3.57 8.67 -8.31
N GLU A 194 -3.72 9.27 -9.47
CA GLU A 194 -5.01 9.24 -10.11
C GLU A 194 -5.23 7.76 -10.39
N TRP A 195 -6.11 7.16 -9.60
CA TRP A 195 -6.45 5.75 -9.69
C TRP A 195 -7.28 5.43 -10.94
N ILE A 196 -7.20 6.32 -11.92
CA ILE A 196 -7.93 6.23 -13.19
C ILE A 196 -7.09 5.55 -14.26
#